data_2cd2b00d354dac4592d84615c0adf5e3
#
_entry.id   2cd2b00d354dac4592d84615c0adf5e3
#
_cell.length_a   1.000
_cell.length_b   1.000
_cell.length_c   1.000
_cell.angle_alpha   90.00
_cell.angle_beta   90.00
_cell.angle_gamma   90.00
#
_symmetry.space_group_name_H-M   'P 1'
#
loop_
_entity.id
_entity.type
_entity.pdbx_description
1 polymer ?
#
loop_
_entity_poly.entity_id
_entity_poly.type
_entity_poly.pdbx_seq_one_letter_code
_entity_poly.pdbx_strand_id
1 'polypeptide(L)'
;MMRVLLIDNYDSFTFNLYQALEALGAEVIVVRNDAVAVGALADFGPTHLVISPGPGTPDDSGVTLEAVRFFAGKIPVLGVCLGHQAIGQCFGASLVRAPRPVHGKVSSISHDAGTIFQGLENPFTATRYHSLMLEDIPRELEVSARSEDGLVMGVRHRRMPLEGVQFHPESILTPCGNDLLANFLSLEAAR
;
A
#
# COMPACT_ATOMS: atom_id res chain seq x y z
N MET A 1 8.67 -0.42 -20.46
CA MET A 1 7.46 -1.20 -20.13
C MET A 1 7.32 -1.19 -18.62
N MET A 2 6.15 -0.86 -18.11
CA MET A 2 5.90 -0.79 -16.66
C MET A 2 5.66 -2.21 -16.13
N ARG A 3 6.50 -2.66 -15.22
CA ARG A 3 6.43 -3.99 -14.63
C ARG A 3 6.23 -3.89 -13.12
N VAL A 4 5.08 -4.34 -12.65
CA VAL A 4 4.72 -4.34 -11.24
C VAL A 4 5.00 -5.71 -10.65
N LEU A 5 5.81 -5.77 -9.61
CA LEU A 5 5.91 -6.94 -8.74
C LEU A 5 4.84 -6.80 -7.65
N LEU A 6 3.91 -7.74 -7.59
CA LEU A 6 2.85 -7.80 -6.57
C LEU A 6 3.14 -8.92 -5.59
N ILE A 7 3.51 -8.56 -4.36
CA ILE A 7 3.68 -9.55 -3.28
C ILE A 7 2.29 -9.93 -2.75
N ASP A 8 1.95 -11.22 -2.87
CA ASP A 8 0.72 -11.80 -2.36
C ASP A 8 0.91 -12.29 -0.92
N ASN A 9 0.27 -11.62 0.02
CA ASN A 9 0.22 -11.99 1.43
C ASN A 9 -0.92 -12.99 1.75
N TYR A 10 -1.26 -13.87 0.81
CA TYR A 10 -2.34 -14.86 0.94
C TYR A 10 -3.70 -14.20 1.19
N ASP A 11 -3.99 -13.15 0.43
CA ASP A 11 -5.22 -12.40 0.54
C ASP A 11 -6.15 -12.62 -0.66
N SER A 12 -7.46 -12.70 -0.40
CA SER A 12 -8.46 -12.87 -1.46
C SER A 12 -8.57 -11.65 -2.39
N PHE A 13 -8.13 -10.47 -1.95
CA PHE A 13 -8.15 -9.24 -2.75
C PHE A 13 -6.89 -9.00 -3.58
N THR A 14 -5.85 -9.83 -3.44
CA THR A 14 -4.61 -9.70 -4.24
C THR A 14 -4.91 -9.69 -5.74
N PHE A 15 -5.78 -10.56 -6.22
CA PHE A 15 -6.12 -10.64 -7.64
C PHE A 15 -7.03 -9.49 -8.12
N ASN A 16 -7.72 -8.79 -7.24
CA ASN A 16 -8.40 -7.54 -7.59
C ASN A 16 -7.35 -6.42 -7.86
N LEU A 17 -6.28 -6.34 -7.04
CA LEU A 17 -5.14 -5.45 -7.32
C LEU A 17 -4.47 -5.81 -8.65
N TYR A 18 -4.22 -7.11 -8.86
CA TYR A 18 -3.68 -7.62 -10.12
C TYR A 18 -4.49 -7.13 -11.33
N GLN A 19 -5.81 -7.37 -11.31
CA GLN A 19 -6.71 -6.98 -12.41
C GLN A 19 -6.76 -5.47 -12.63
N ALA A 20 -6.80 -4.68 -11.54
CA ALA A 20 -6.83 -3.23 -11.63
C ALA A 20 -5.53 -2.68 -12.24
N LEU A 21 -4.38 -3.20 -11.83
CA LEU A 21 -3.07 -2.79 -12.36
C LEU A 21 -2.88 -3.20 -13.83
N GLU A 22 -3.32 -4.40 -14.22
CA GLU A 22 -3.29 -4.83 -15.62
C GLU A 22 -4.22 -4.00 -16.50
N ALA A 23 -5.41 -3.66 -16.01
CA ALA A 23 -6.34 -2.78 -16.73
C ALA A 23 -5.77 -1.37 -16.97
N LEU A 24 -4.83 -0.94 -16.11
CA LEU A 24 -4.07 0.31 -16.27
C LEU A 24 -2.84 0.16 -17.18
N GLY A 25 -2.62 -1.01 -17.78
CA GLY A 25 -1.55 -1.27 -18.76
C GLY A 25 -0.21 -1.70 -18.17
N ALA A 26 -0.14 -2.07 -16.89
CA ALA A 26 1.05 -2.64 -16.30
C ALA A 26 1.18 -4.16 -16.60
N GLU A 27 2.40 -4.64 -16.79
CA GLU A 27 2.73 -6.08 -16.70
C GLU A 27 2.83 -6.44 -15.23
N VAL A 28 1.98 -7.33 -14.71
CA VAL A 28 1.96 -7.67 -13.28
C VAL A 28 2.46 -9.07 -13.03
N ILE A 29 3.47 -9.20 -12.17
CA ILE A 29 4.03 -10.48 -11.71
C ILE A 29 3.62 -10.67 -10.25
N VAL A 30 2.84 -11.71 -9.97
CA VAL A 30 2.40 -12.05 -8.61
C VAL A 30 3.37 -13.08 -8.01
N VAL A 31 3.90 -12.76 -6.83
CA VAL A 31 4.79 -13.64 -6.07
C VAL A 31 4.28 -13.75 -4.64
N ARG A 32 4.07 -14.97 -4.15
CA ARG A 32 3.70 -15.20 -2.75
C ARG A 32 4.83 -14.80 -1.81
N ASN A 33 4.47 -14.30 -0.66
CA ASN A 33 5.40 -13.72 0.32
C ASN A 33 6.43 -14.73 0.90
N ASP A 34 6.23 -16.01 0.67
CA ASP A 34 7.09 -17.12 1.12
C ASP A 34 7.71 -17.93 -0.05
N ALA A 35 7.43 -17.54 -1.29
CA ALA A 35 7.85 -18.31 -2.47
C ALA A 35 9.34 -18.16 -2.81
N VAL A 36 9.93 -17.00 -2.52
CA VAL A 36 11.33 -16.68 -2.86
C VAL A 36 11.97 -15.81 -1.79
N ALA A 37 13.28 -15.87 -1.68
CA ALA A 37 14.04 -14.92 -0.85
C ALA A 37 14.01 -13.51 -1.45
N VAL A 38 14.15 -12.49 -0.62
CA VAL A 38 14.07 -11.07 -1.01
C VAL A 38 15.03 -10.71 -2.14
N GLY A 39 16.24 -11.27 -2.15
CA GLY A 39 17.23 -11.01 -3.21
C GLY A 39 16.78 -11.43 -4.60
N ALA A 40 16.02 -12.53 -4.69
CA ALA A 40 15.49 -13.04 -5.97
C ALA A 40 14.32 -12.19 -6.51
N LEU A 41 13.70 -11.34 -5.69
CA LEU A 41 12.65 -10.44 -6.15
C LEU A 41 13.14 -9.43 -7.19
N ALA A 42 14.42 -9.04 -7.12
CA ALA A 42 15.03 -8.13 -8.09
C ALA A 42 15.21 -8.76 -9.48
N ASP A 43 15.34 -10.09 -9.56
CA ASP A 43 15.55 -10.80 -10.83
C ASP A 43 14.31 -10.73 -11.74
N PHE A 44 13.13 -10.45 -11.17
CA PHE A 44 11.92 -10.17 -11.95
C PHE A 44 11.99 -8.82 -12.69
N GLY A 45 12.97 -7.96 -12.41
CA GLY A 45 13.16 -6.67 -13.04
C GLY A 45 12.00 -5.68 -12.84
N PRO A 46 11.45 -5.54 -11.62
CA PRO A 46 10.31 -4.68 -11.40
C PRO A 46 10.67 -3.21 -11.53
N THR A 47 9.75 -2.42 -12.10
CA THR A 47 9.79 -0.97 -12.07
C THR A 47 8.99 -0.39 -10.89
N HIS A 48 8.05 -1.18 -10.34
CA HIS A 48 7.19 -0.83 -9.21
C HIS A 48 6.98 -2.05 -8.32
N LEU A 49 6.82 -1.83 -7.03
CA LEU A 49 6.46 -2.86 -6.06
C LEU A 49 5.09 -2.53 -5.46
N VAL A 50 4.19 -3.51 -5.45
CA VAL A 50 2.93 -3.45 -4.70
C VAL A 50 2.91 -4.57 -3.67
N ILE A 51 2.52 -4.25 -2.45
CA ILE A 51 2.39 -5.20 -1.35
C ILE A 51 0.92 -5.32 -1.00
N SER A 52 0.37 -6.52 -1.15
CA SER A 52 -1.05 -6.78 -0.99
C SER A 52 -1.52 -6.68 0.48
N PRO A 53 -2.83 -6.56 0.69
CA PRO A 53 -3.45 -6.94 1.96
C PRO A 53 -3.05 -8.35 2.37
N GLY A 54 -3.30 -8.69 3.63
CA GLY A 54 -3.08 -10.03 4.14
C GLY A 54 -3.57 -10.21 5.57
N PRO A 55 -3.65 -11.46 6.05
CA PRO A 55 -4.00 -11.76 7.42
C PRO A 55 -2.82 -11.52 8.38
N GLY A 56 -3.12 -11.44 9.68
CA GLY A 56 -2.11 -11.34 10.74
C GLY A 56 -1.42 -9.99 10.80
N THR A 57 -0.12 -10.02 10.97
CA THR A 57 0.75 -8.84 11.12
C THR A 57 1.87 -8.86 10.09
N PRO A 58 2.55 -7.73 9.84
CA PRO A 58 3.71 -7.72 8.95
C PRO A 58 4.83 -8.67 9.37
N ASP A 59 4.98 -8.98 10.66
CA ASP A 59 5.99 -9.93 11.15
C ASP A 59 5.72 -11.37 10.68
N ASP A 60 4.45 -11.69 10.39
CA ASP A 60 4.03 -13.01 9.90
C ASP A 60 3.95 -13.08 8.36
N SER A 61 4.36 -12.03 7.65
CA SER A 61 4.14 -11.85 6.20
C SER A 61 5.35 -12.22 5.33
N GLY A 62 6.13 -13.22 5.72
CA GLY A 62 7.26 -13.71 4.94
C GLY A 62 8.25 -12.61 4.56
N VAL A 63 8.57 -12.45 3.27
CA VAL A 63 9.56 -11.47 2.79
C VAL A 63 9.06 -10.01 2.80
N THR A 64 7.83 -9.74 3.21
CA THR A 64 7.20 -8.42 3.04
C THR A 64 8.02 -7.28 3.67
N LEU A 65 8.42 -7.40 4.94
CA LEU A 65 9.23 -6.37 5.60
C LEU A 65 10.61 -6.20 4.94
N GLU A 66 11.23 -7.31 4.54
CA GLU A 66 12.52 -7.28 3.84
C GLU A 66 12.39 -6.64 2.46
N ALA A 67 11.29 -6.92 1.74
CA ALA A 67 11.01 -6.33 0.43
C ALA A 67 10.82 -4.81 0.52
N VAL A 68 10.09 -4.31 1.52
CA VAL A 68 9.99 -2.86 1.77
C VAL A 68 11.38 -2.25 1.92
N ARG A 69 12.22 -2.81 2.81
CA ARG A 69 13.59 -2.29 3.05
C ARG A 69 14.48 -2.39 1.82
N PHE A 70 14.36 -3.49 1.07
CA PHE A 70 15.19 -3.74 -0.11
C PHE A 70 14.87 -2.78 -1.26
N PHE A 71 13.58 -2.50 -1.51
CA PHE A 71 13.16 -1.67 -2.65
C PHE A 71 12.98 -0.18 -2.30
N ALA A 72 12.92 0.18 -1.02
CA ALA A 72 12.81 1.58 -0.59
C ALA A 72 13.89 2.46 -1.23
N GLY A 73 13.47 3.51 -1.94
CA GLY A 73 14.34 4.43 -2.65
C GLY A 73 14.89 3.93 -3.98
N LYS A 74 14.69 2.66 -4.35
CA LYS A 74 15.16 2.10 -5.64
C LYS A 74 14.07 2.16 -6.71
N ILE A 75 12.85 1.84 -6.33
CA ILE A 75 11.65 1.89 -7.18
C ILE A 75 10.46 2.40 -6.36
N PRO A 76 9.39 2.89 -6.99
CA PRO A 76 8.14 3.18 -6.29
C PRO A 76 7.55 1.95 -5.60
N VAL A 77 7.10 2.14 -4.34
CA VAL A 77 6.50 1.10 -3.50
C VAL A 77 5.13 1.55 -3.02
N LEU A 78 4.12 0.73 -3.20
CA LEU A 78 2.78 0.90 -2.62
C LEU A 78 2.44 -0.26 -1.69
N GLY A 79 2.13 0.04 -0.44
CA GLY A 79 1.59 -0.92 0.50
C GLY A 79 0.08 -0.74 0.69
N VAL A 80 -0.69 -1.83 0.58
CA VAL A 80 -2.14 -1.83 0.79
C VAL A 80 -2.47 -2.63 2.04
N CYS A 81 -3.22 -2.03 2.97
CA CYS A 81 -3.67 -2.63 4.22
C CYS A 81 -2.50 -3.20 5.05
N LEU A 82 -2.24 -4.51 5.04
CA LEU A 82 -1.06 -5.10 5.67
C LEU A 82 0.24 -4.52 5.09
N GLY A 83 0.30 -4.25 3.80
CA GLY A 83 1.46 -3.61 3.17
C GLY A 83 1.72 -2.18 3.68
N HIS A 84 0.67 -1.41 3.96
CA HIS A 84 0.77 -0.10 4.60
C HIS A 84 1.33 -0.23 6.03
N GLN A 85 0.85 -1.22 6.79
CA GLN A 85 1.36 -1.50 8.13
C GLN A 85 2.83 -1.93 8.10
N ALA A 86 3.22 -2.74 7.11
CA ALA A 86 4.62 -3.12 6.90
C ALA A 86 5.51 -1.91 6.61
N ILE A 87 5.06 -0.97 5.79
CA ILE A 87 5.78 0.28 5.56
C ILE A 87 5.96 1.05 6.88
N GLY A 88 4.87 1.28 7.61
CA GLY A 88 4.95 1.98 8.89
C GLY A 88 5.94 1.33 9.85
N GLN A 89 5.84 0.01 10.04
CA GLN A 89 6.71 -0.76 10.92
C GLN A 89 8.18 -0.72 10.50
N CYS A 90 8.48 -0.78 9.19
CA CYS A 90 9.85 -0.68 8.69
C CYS A 90 10.55 0.63 9.05
N PHE A 91 9.79 1.71 9.23
CA PHE A 91 10.32 3.04 9.59
C PHE A 91 10.12 3.38 11.07
N GLY A 92 9.54 2.48 11.87
CA GLY A 92 9.45 2.63 13.33
C GLY A 92 8.10 3.14 13.86
N ALA A 93 7.05 3.16 13.03
CA ALA A 93 5.69 3.41 13.52
C ALA A 93 5.21 2.23 14.39
N SER A 94 4.35 2.53 15.36
CA SER A 94 3.72 1.52 16.21
C SER A 94 2.53 0.90 15.48
N LEU A 95 2.41 -0.44 15.52
CA LEU A 95 1.24 -1.16 15.06
C LEU A 95 0.36 -1.50 16.26
N VAL A 96 -0.84 -0.94 16.30
CA VAL A 96 -1.76 -1.06 17.44
C VAL A 96 -3.13 -1.53 17.00
N ARG A 97 -3.95 -1.98 17.96
CA ARG A 97 -5.37 -2.30 17.69
C ARG A 97 -6.17 -1.02 17.44
N ALA A 98 -6.93 -1.01 16.37
CA ALA A 98 -7.89 0.07 16.11
C ALA A 98 -8.95 0.11 17.23
N PRO A 99 -9.43 1.29 17.64
CA PRO A 99 -10.46 1.43 18.67
C PRO A 99 -11.74 0.65 18.35
N ARG A 100 -12.03 0.50 17.06
CA ARG A 100 -13.14 -0.31 16.55
C ARG A 100 -12.66 -1.08 15.32
N PRO A 101 -12.76 -2.42 15.31
CA PRO A 101 -12.50 -3.20 14.09
C PRO A 101 -13.50 -2.80 13.00
N VAL A 102 -12.99 -2.63 11.80
CA VAL A 102 -13.80 -2.32 10.62
C VAL A 102 -13.67 -3.47 9.63
N HIS A 103 -14.82 -3.99 9.17
CA HIS A 103 -14.84 -5.09 8.23
C HIS A 103 -15.91 -4.85 7.16
N GLY A 104 -15.46 -4.58 5.94
CA GLY A 104 -16.34 -4.37 4.79
C GLY A 104 -17.20 -3.11 4.87
N LYS A 105 -16.79 -2.11 5.64
CA LYS A 105 -17.48 -0.82 5.75
C LYS A 105 -16.73 0.24 4.96
N VAL A 106 -17.47 1.20 4.46
CA VAL A 106 -16.93 2.40 3.83
C VAL A 106 -16.70 3.49 4.86
N SER A 107 -15.68 4.30 4.63
CA SER A 107 -15.35 5.48 5.42
C SER A 107 -15.03 6.64 4.51
N SER A 108 -15.24 7.85 5.02
CA SER A 108 -14.81 9.07 4.36
C SER A 108 -13.32 9.31 4.64
N ILE A 109 -12.53 9.46 3.59
CA ILE A 109 -11.07 9.62 3.66
C ILE A 109 -10.69 11.01 3.19
N SER A 110 -10.15 11.81 4.10
CA SER A 110 -9.52 13.09 3.78
C SER A 110 -8.03 12.90 3.53
N HIS A 111 -7.47 13.63 2.57
CA HIS A 111 -6.07 13.46 2.15
C HIS A 111 -5.41 14.82 1.81
N ASP A 112 -4.09 14.80 1.63
CA ASP A 112 -3.27 15.99 1.37
C ASP A 112 -3.23 16.42 -0.10
N ALA A 113 -3.91 15.71 -1.00
CA ALA A 113 -3.90 15.91 -2.45
C ALA A 113 -2.53 15.73 -3.12
N GLY A 114 -1.55 15.15 -2.43
CA GLY A 114 -0.20 14.91 -2.97
C GLY A 114 -0.08 13.54 -3.65
N THR A 115 0.90 13.39 -4.54
CA THR A 115 1.33 12.11 -5.16
C THR A 115 0.17 11.22 -5.60
N ILE A 116 -0.05 10.08 -4.93
CA ILE A 116 -1.11 9.12 -5.27
C ILE A 116 -2.53 9.68 -5.11
N PHE A 117 -2.69 10.76 -4.34
CA PHE A 117 -3.98 11.44 -4.13
C PHE A 117 -4.23 12.62 -5.06
N GLN A 118 -3.31 12.92 -5.98
CA GLN A 118 -3.44 14.05 -6.88
C GLN A 118 -4.67 13.92 -7.78
N GLY A 119 -5.51 14.96 -7.81
CA GLY A 119 -6.71 15.02 -8.63
C GLY A 119 -7.89 14.20 -8.12
N LEU A 120 -7.77 13.51 -7.00
CA LEU A 120 -8.88 12.78 -6.40
C LEU A 120 -9.82 13.73 -5.64
N GLU A 121 -11.09 13.33 -5.56
CA GLU A 121 -12.07 14.00 -4.70
C GLU A 121 -11.61 13.98 -3.24
N ASN A 122 -11.83 15.07 -2.49
CA ASN A 122 -11.40 15.18 -1.10
C ASN A 122 -12.50 15.78 -0.22
N PRO A 123 -13.10 15.01 0.69
CA PRO A 123 -12.85 13.60 0.97
C PRO A 123 -13.47 12.66 -0.08
N PHE A 124 -12.92 11.43 -0.20
CA PHE A 124 -13.53 10.35 -0.97
C PHE A 124 -13.96 9.19 -0.07
N THR A 125 -14.77 8.30 -0.63
CA THR A 125 -15.24 7.08 0.05
C THR A 125 -14.30 5.92 -0.25
N ALA A 126 -13.88 5.16 0.79
CA ALA A 126 -13.06 3.96 0.63
C ALA A 126 -13.49 2.82 1.56
N THR A 127 -13.24 1.59 1.13
CA THR A 127 -13.53 0.38 1.89
C THR A 127 -12.42 0.06 2.88
N ARG A 128 -12.80 -0.35 4.09
CA ARG A 128 -11.88 -0.73 5.18
C ARG A 128 -12.14 -2.16 5.65
N TYR A 129 -11.05 -2.92 5.88
CA TYR A 129 -11.06 -4.31 6.40
C TYR A 129 -9.93 -4.51 7.41
N HIS A 130 -9.83 -3.68 8.46
CA HIS A 130 -8.70 -3.77 9.37
C HIS A 130 -9.11 -3.69 10.85
N SER A 131 -8.38 -4.42 11.68
CA SER A 131 -8.42 -4.36 13.14
C SER A 131 -7.16 -3.75 13.75
N LEU A 132 -6.10 -3.60 12.95
CA LEU A 132 -4.85 -2.96 13.32
C LEU A 132 -4.69 -1.65 12.55
N MET A 133 -3.92 -0.72 13.14
CA MET A 133 -3.62 0.58 12.54
C MET A 133 -2.22 1.05 12.96
N LEU A 134 -1.70 2.04 12.23
CA LEU A 134 -0.45 2.71 12.60
C LEU A 134 -0.70 3.86 13.56
N GLU A 135 0.16 3.95 14.57
CA GLU A 135 0.33 5.09 15.48
C GLU A 135 1.80 5.52 15.53
N ASP A 136 2.10 6.60 16.23
CA ASP A 136 3.46 7.12 16.46
C ASP A 136 4.26 7.23 15.15
N ILE A 137 3.65 7.87 14.14
CA ILE A 137 4.28 7.98 12.81
C ILE A 137 5.61 8.72 12.93
N PRO A 138 6.74 8.08 12.56
CA PRO A 138 8.06 8.67 12.71
C PRO A 138 8.27 9.83 11.72
N ARG A 139 9.26 10.68 12.00
CA ARG A 139 9.53 11.89 11.20
C ARG A 139 9.91 11.62 9.73
N GLU A 140 10.37 10.44 9.42
CA GLU A 140 10.71 10.01 8.06
C GLU A 140 9.46 9.84 7.17
N LEU A 141 8.32 9.54 7.81
CA LEU A 141 7.03 9.43 7.19
C LEU A 141 6.19 10.68 7.44
N GLU A 142 5.20 10.89 6.62
CA GLU A 142 4.12 11.85 6.85
C GLU A 142 2.77 11.16 6.68
N VAL A 143 1.79 11.62 7.43
CA VAL A 143 0.41 11.14 7.29
C VAL A 143 -0.18 11.85 6.08
N SER A 144 -0.49 11.09 5.04
CA SER A 144 -1.05 11.59 3.78
C SER A 144 -2.57 11.51 3.71
N ALA A 145 -3.20 10.65 4.54
CA ALA A 145 -4.66 10.53 4.61
C ALA A 145 -5.15 10.12 6.01
N ARG A 146 -6.38 10.53 6.33
CA ARG A 146 -7.10 10.16 7.56
C ARG A 146 -8.56 9.85 7.28
N SER A 147 -9.13 8.94 8.08
CA SER A 147 -10.57 8.71 8.10
C SER A 147 -11.30 9.80 8.91
N GLU A 148 -12.63 9.84 8.80
CA GLU A 148 -13.50 10.77 9.55
C GLU A 148 -13.37 10.62 11.07
N ASP A 149 -12.97 9.45 11.56
CA ASP A 149 -12.70 9.18 12.98
C ASP A 149 -11.22 9.47 13.37
N GLY A 150 -10.44 10.09 12.46
CA GLY A 150 -9.09 10.60 12.70
C GLY A 150 -7.97 9.55 12.60
N LEU A 151 -8.28 8.30 12.26
CA LEU A 151 -7.28 7.24 12.14
C LEU A 151 -6.38 7.47 10.91
N VAL A 152 -5.12 7.06 11.01
CA VAL A 152 -4.16 7.12 9.89
C VAL A 152 -4.61 6.15 8.80
N MET A 153 -4.89 6.68 7.62
CA MET A 153 -5.34 5.93 6.43
C MET A 153 -4.35 5.99 5.28
N GLY A 154 -3.37 6.87 5.36
CA GLY A 154 -2.28 6.96 4.40
C GLY A 154 -0.99 7.44 5.07
N VAL A 155 0.13 6.86 4.65
CA VAL A 155 1.48 7.33 4.98
C VAL A 155 2.32 7.44 3.71
N ARG A 156 3.23 8.41 3.70
CA ARG A 156 4.18 8.65 2.62
C ARG A 156 5.56 8.88 3.20
N HIS A 157 6.58 8.34 2.55
CA HIS A 157 7.95 8.69 2.91
C HIS A 157 8.33 10.04 2.29
N ARG A 158 8.97 10.93 3.09
CA ARG A 158 9.24 12.32 2.70
C ARG A 158 10.23 12.49 1.55
N ARG A 159 11.03 11.48 1.23
CA ARG A 159 12.12 11.55 0.23
C ARG A 159 12.10 10.43 -0.80
N MET A 160 11.47 9.31 -0.51
CA MET A 160 11.42 8.13 -1.37
C MET A 160 10.00 7.97 -1.92
N PRO A 161 9.83 7.46 -3.15
CA PRO A 161 8.51 7.17 -3.72
C PRO A 161 7.92 5.92 -3.05
N LEU A 162 7.50 6.09 -1.80
CA LEU A 162 7.00 5.01 -0.96
C LEU A 162 5.73 5.49 -0.28
N GLU A 163 4.63 4.82 -0.60
CA GLU A 163 3.27 5.15 -0.23
C GLU A 163 2.59 3.96 0.44
N GLY A 164 1.76 4.23 1.42
CA GLY A 164 0.96 3.20 2.06
C GLY A 164 -0.46 3.68 2.28
N VAL A 165 -1.46 2.83 1.99
CA VAL A 165 -2.87 3.09 2.25
C VAL A 165 -3.47 1.97 3.08
N GLN A 166 -4.19 2.33 4.17
CA GLN A 166 -4.85 1.36 5.05
C GLN A 166 -6.15 0.83 4.45
N PHE A 167 -6.80 1.61 3.60
CA PHE A 167 -8.01 1.23 2.87
C PHE A 167 -7.68 0.41 1.62
N HIS A 168 -8.71 -0.11 0.96
CA HIS A 168 -8.61 -1.00 -0.18
C HIS A 168 -8.94 -0.27 -1.49
N PRO A 169 -7.95 0.21 -2.27
CA PRO A 169 -8.19 0.88 -3.55
C PRO A 169 -8.76 -0.06 -4.62
N GLU A 170 -8.53 -1.36 -4.50
CA GLU A 170 -9.01 -2.39 -5.41
C GLU A 170 -10.49 -2.74 -5.23
N SER A 171 -11.11 -2.25 -4.16
CA SER A 171 -12.52 -2.51 -3.87
C SER A 171 -13.43 -1.71 -4.79
N ILE A 172 -14.50 -2.35 -5.27
CA ILE A 172 -15.55 -1.68 -6.06
C ILE A 172 -16.24 -0.54 -5.28
N LEU A 173 -16.19 -0.57 -3.96
CA LEU A 173 -16.74 0.49 -3.09
C LEU A 173 -15.71 1.60 -2.79
N THR A 174 -14.58 1.62 -3.48
CA THR A 174 -13.62 2.72 -3.51
C THR A 174 -13.58 3.30 -4.92
N PRO A 175 -14.50 4.23 -5.28
CA PRO A 175 -14.71 4.66 -6.68
C PRO A 175 -13.45 5.26 -7.34
N CYS A 176 -12.63 5.97 -6.57
CA CYS A 176 -11.38 6.58 -7.08
C CYS A 176 -10.17 5.64 -7.03
N GLY A 177 -10.37 4.35 -6.71
CA GLY A 177 -9.27 3.41 -6.53
C GLY A 177 -8.38 3.24 -7.76
N ASN A 178 -8.97 3.17 -8.95
CA ASN A 178 -8.20 3.09 -10.20
C ASN A 178 -7.38 4.36 -10.47
N ASP A 179 -7.91 5.54 -10.17
CA ASP A 179 -7.18 6.80 -10.34
C ASP A 179 -6.00 6.88 -9.37
N LEU A 180 -6.18 6.41 -8.12
CA LEU A 180 -5.10 6.30 -7.14
C LEU A 180 -3.99 5.35 -7.63
N LEU A 181 -4.36 4.17 -8.15
CA LEU A 181 -3.41 3.21 -8.70
C LEU A 181 -2.71 3.76 -9.95
N ALA A 182 -3.42 4.50 -10.82
CA ALA A 182 -2.82 5.17 -11.97
C ALA A 182 -1.80 6.24 -11.55
N ASN A 183 -2.12 7.02 -10.51
CA ASN A 183 -1.19 8.00 -9.94
C ASN A 183 0.06 7.29 -9.37
N PHE A 184 -0.10 6.18 -8.66
CA PHE A 184 1.03 5.38 -8.18
C PHE A 184 1.91 4.89 -9.33
N LEU A 185 1.32 4.37 -10.40
CA LEU A 185 2.05 3.90 -11.57
C LEU A 185 2.80 5.02 -12.31
N SER A 186 2.43 6.27 -12.11
CA SER A 186 3.13 7.44 -12.68
C SER A 186 4.35 7.89 -11.87
N LEU A 187 4.55 7.36 -10.65
CA LEU A 187 5.72 7.70 -9.84
C LEU A 187 7.01 7.15 -10.46
N GLU A 188 8.09 7.89 -10.32
CA GLU A 188 9.42 7.48 -10.75
C GLU A 188 10.32 7.14 -9.54
N ALA A 189 11.37 6.36 -9.78
CA ALA A 189 12.41 6.14 -8.79
C ALA A 189 13.03 7.47 -8.33
N ALA A 190 13.45 7.55 -7.07
CA ALA A 190 14.20 8.70 -6.58
C ALA A 190 15.51 8.85 -7.39
N ARG A 191 15.77 10.07 -7.91
CA ARG A 191 16.99 10.39 -8.61
C ARG A 191 18.15 10.61 -7.66
#